data_3360406381e5c7b5e413e7324b33add2
#
_entry.id   3360406381e5c7b5e413e7324b33add2
#
_cell.length_a   1.000
_cell.length_b   1.000
_cell.length_c   1.000
_cell.angle_alpha   90.00
_cell.angle_beta   90.00
_cell.angle_gamma   90.00
#
_symmetry.space_group_name_H-M   'P 1'
#
loop_
_entity.id
_entity.type
_entity.pdbx_description
1 polymer ?
#
loop_
_entity_poly.entity_id
_entity_poly.type
_entity_poly.pdbx_seq_one_letter_code
_entity_poly.pdbx_strand_id
1 'polypeptide(L)'
;MYLPPQFHQTDPAIAQRIMREHPLASIVSVGADGFPVLSHIPVHWQAASLWTDGLQSEHGVLLGHCARANPQAQLLASQPQALVSFMGPQAYMSPSVYSEKQRVPTWTYLAVQAKVRTRIIDPHEDRDRLLKCLIADHEPAYAAQWRGLPKSYTSPMLNGIVAFEMQITDLQCAVKLNQHRPEAHAAMHAAYAQGTEQPQALARWMQDLGLVP
;
A
#
# COMPACT_ATOMS: atom_id res chain seq x y z
N MET A 1 -0.06 -11.62 -8.02
CA MET A 1 -1.48 -11.99 -7.73
C MET A 1 -2.12 -12.63 -8.95
N TYR A 2 -3.32 -13.26 -8.80
CA TYR A 2 -4.16 -13.60 -9.96
C TYR A 2 -4.72 -12.31 -10.57
N LEU A 3 -4.37 -12.03 -11.82
CA LEU A 3 -4.62 -10.73 -12.45
C LEU A 3 -5.12 -10.91 -13.88
N PRO A 4 -6.45 -11.16 -14.06
CA PRO A 4 -7.06 -11.22 -15.39
C PRO A 4 -6.85 -9.92 -16.16
N PRO A 5 -6.66 -9.98 -17.50
CA PRO A 5 -6.36 -8.81 -18.32
C PRO A 5 -7.34 -7.64 -18.14
N GLN A 6 -8.64 -7.92 -17.99
CA GLN A 6 -9.68 -6.89 -17.81
C GLN A 6 -9.60 -6.15 -16.48
N PHE A 7 -8.82 -6.62 -15.50
CA PHE A 7 -8.62 -5.98 -14.20
C PHE A 7 -7.18 -5.53 -13.97
N HIS A 8 -6.32 -5.82 -14.92
CA HIS A 8 -4.93 -5.39 -14.87
C HIS A 8 -4.82 -3.90 -15.18
N GLN A 9 -4.44 -3.13 -14.19
CA GLN A 9 -4.16 -1.71 -14.36
C GLN A 9 -2.68 -1.50 -14.60
N THR A 10 -2.35 -0.89 -15.76
CA THR A 10 -0.96 -0.65 -16.18
C THR A 10 -0.49 0.79 -15.97
N ASP A 11 -1.41 1.72 -15.69
CA ASP A 11 -1.04 3.10 -15.36
C ASP A 11 -0.38 3.14 -13.97
N PRO A 12 0.90 3.52 -13.89
CA PRO A 12 1.61 3.57 -12.62
C PRO A 12 1.02 4.60 -11.64
N ALA A 13 0.38 5.66 -12.14
CA ALA A 13 -0.23 6.68 -11.29
C ALA A 13 -1.38 6.10 -10.44
N ILE A 14 -2.13 5.15 -10.98
CA ILE A 14 -3.22 4.47 -10.25
C ILE A 14 -2.64 3.60 -9.13
N ALA A 15 -1.59 2.81 -9.41
CA ALA A 15 -0.93 2.01 -8.37
C ALA A 15 -0.35 2.89 -7.26
N GLN A 16 0.32 3.99 -7.63
CA GLN A 16 0.88 4.97 -6.68
C GLN A 16 -0.21 5.61 -5.82
N ARG A 17 -1.34 5.97 -6.41
CA ARG A 17 -2.48 6.53 -5.69
C ARG A 17 -3.02 5.52 -4.67
N ILE A 18 -3.22 4.27 -5.03
CA ILE A 18 -3.68 3.21 -4.11
C ILE A 18 -2.70 3.05 -2.95
N MET A 19 -1.40 3.00 -3.21
CA MET A 19 -0.38 2.88 -2.16
C MET A 19 -0.37 4.08 -1.20
N ARG A 20 -0.58 5.29 -1.70
CA ARG A 20 -0.62 6.51 -0.87
C ARG A 20 -1.90 6.63 -0.06
N GLU A 21 -3.05 6.29 -0.64
CA GLU A 21 -4.35 6.35 0.05
C GLU A 21 -4.52 5.22 1.09
N HIS A 22 -3.77 4.10 0.92
CA HIS A 22 -3.87 2.92 1.79
C HIS A 22 -2.49 2.45 2.27
N PRO A 23 -1.76 3.29 3.03
CA PRO A 23 -0.36 3.04 3.38
C PRO A 23 -0.14 1.89 4.37
N LEU A 24 -1.17 1.45 5.12
CA LEU A 24 -1.04 0.31 6.05
C LEU A 24 -0.99 -1.00 5.26
N ALA A 25 0.19 -1.35 4.79
CA ALA A 25 0.41 -2.52 3.96
C ALA A 25 0.64 -3.79 4.77
N SER A 26 0.35 -4.93 4.14
CA SER A 26 0.74 -6.26 4.63
C SER A 26 2.10 -6.63 4.04
N ILE A 27 3.13 -6.76 4.89
CA ILE A 27 4.45 -7.23 4.50
C ILE A 27 4.55 -8.71 4.83
N VAL A 28 4.84 -9.52 3.84
CA VAL A 28 4.97 -10.99 3.96
C VAL A 28 6.40 -11.39 3.65
N SER A 29 7.06 -12.04 4.61
CA SER A 29 8.36 -12.69 4.46
C SER A 29 8.23 -14.18 4.80
N VAL A 30 9.15 -15.01 4.32
CA VAL A 30 9.17 -16.43 4.63
C VAL A 30 10.14 -16.68 5.79
N GLY A 31 9.66 -17.30 6.85
CA GLY A 31 10.48 -17.70 7.99
C GLY A 31 11.43 -18.87 7.66
N ALA A 32 12.39 -19.13 8.55
CA ALA A 32 13.35 -20.23 8.39
C ALA A 32 12.67 -21.61 8.38
N ASP A 33 11.50 -21.74 8.99
CA ASP A 33 10.64 -22.92 9.01
C ASP A 33 9.78 -23.10 7.75
N GLY A 34 9.90 -22.15 6.80
CA GLY A 34 9.13 -22.14 5.54
C GLY A 34 7.73 -21.52 5.67
N PHE A 35 7.29 -21.15 6.88
CA PHE A 35 6.02 -20.46 7.05
C PHE A 35 6.13 -18.96 6.74
N PRO A 36 5.10 -18.39 6.07
CA PRO A 36 5.05 -16.95 5.87
C PRO A 36 4.74 -16.24 7.19
N VAL A 37 5.50 -15.19 7.47
CA VAL A 37 5.26 -14.23 8.54
C VAL A 37 4.67 -12.97 7.93
N LEU A 38 3.56 -12.49 8.48
CA LEU A 38 2.86 -11.30 8.02
C LEU A 38 2.85 -10.23 9.12
N SER A 39 3.19 -9.00 8.75
CA SER A 39 3.04 -7.82 9.59
C SER A 39 2.31 -6.71 8.83
N HIS A 40 1.39 -6.02 9.50
CA HIS A 40 0.79 -4.79 8.99
C HIS A 40 1.66 -3.61 9.41
N ILE A 41 2.27 -2.94 8.45
CA ILE A 41 3.22 -1.85 8.67
C ILE A 41 2.87 -0.71 7.71
N PRO A 42 2.73 0.53 8.20
CA PRO A 42 2.62 1.68 7.31
C PRO A 42 3.90 1.82 6.48
N VAL A 43 3.74 1.90 5.16
CA VAL A 43 4.85 2.13 4.23
C VAL A 43 4.49 3.25 3.25
N HIS A 44 5.51 4.02 2.86
CA HIS A 44 5.35 5.19 2.01
C HIS A 44 6.05 4.96 0.68
N TRP A 45 5.31 5.14 -0.39
CA TRP A 45 5.86 5.11 -1.73
C TRP A 45 6.58 6.43 -2.06
N GLN A 46 7.80 6.31 -2.58
CA GLN A 46 8.59 7.41 -3.12
C GLN A 46 9.07 7.07 -4.54
N ALA A 47 9.13 8.09 -5.40
CA ALA A 47 9.61 7.91 -6.77
C ALA A 47 11.10 7.52 -6.83
N ALA A 48 11.89 7.96 -5.84
CA ALA A 48 13.31 7.66 -5.71
C ALA A 48 13.70 7.53 -4.24
N SER A 49 14.86 6.91 -4.00
CA SER A 49 15.45 6.82 -2.67
C SER A 49 15.71 8.20 -2.05
N LEU A 50 15.61 8.29 -0.72
CA LEU A 50 16.04 9.46 0.04
C LEU A 50 17.58 9.59 0.13
N TRP A 51 18.30 8.54 -0.21
CA TRP A 51 19.76 8.45 -0.09
C TRP A 51 20.41 8.36 -1.47
N THR A 52 21.58 8.96 -1.62
CA THR A 52 22.36 8.97 -2.87
C THR A 52 22.89 7.57 -3.23
N ASP A 53 23.16 6.74 -2.23
CA ASP A 53 23.54 5.32 -2.34
C ASP A 53 22.33 4.37 -2.19
N GLY A 54 21.13 4.91 -2.24
CA GLY A 54 19.89 4.18 -2.03
C GLY A 54 19.52 3.27 -3.20
N LEU A 55 18.47 2.49 -2.98
CA LEU A 55 17.98 1.55 -3.97
C LEU A 55 17.32 2.27 -5.16
N GLN A 56 17.57 1.78 -6.36
CA GLN A 56 17.01 2.34 -7.60
C GLN A 56 15.96 1.39 -8.16
N SER A 57 14.84 1.95 -8.63
CA SER A 57 13.76 1.18 -9.25
C SER A 57 12.94 2.09 -10.17
N GLU A 58 12.52 1.56 -11.32
CA GLU A 58 11.56 2.21 -12.21
C GLU A 58 10.16 2.35 -11.58
N HIS A 59 9.84 1.48 -10.61
CA HIS A 59 8.57 1.51 -9.86
C HIS A 59 8.65 2.33 -8.57
N GLY A 60 9.81 2.91 -8.26
CA GLY A 60 10.05 3.61 -7.00
C GLY A 60 10.45 2.69 -5.85
N VAL A 61 10.44 3.26 -4.65
CA VAL A 61 10.82 2.58 -3.41
C VAL A 61 9.73 2.74 -2.35
N LEU A 62 9.68 1.81 -1.41
CA LEU A 62 8.83 1.91 -0.22
C LEU A 62 9.71 2.19 1.00
N LEU A 63 9.31 3.15 1.82
CA LEU A 63 9.95 3.49 3.08
C LEU A 63 9.06 3.08 4.24
N GLY A 64 9.64 2.49 5.27
CA GLY A 64 8.88 2.08 6.44
C GLY A 64 9.77 1.79 7.64
N HIS A 65 9.12 1.56 8.78
CA HIS A 65 9.78 1.09 9.98
C HIS A 65 8.85 0.18 10.78
N CYS A 66 9.43 -0.66 11.60
CA CYS A 66 8.69 -1.44 12.59
C CYS A 66 9.42 -1.46 13.93
N ALA A 67 8.73 -1.87 14.99
CA ALA A 67 9.39 -2.07 16.26
C ALA A 67 10.54 -3.07 16.14
N ARG A 68 11.65 -2.83 16.80
CA ARG A 68 12.83 -3.73 16.80
C ARG A 68 12.49 -5.14 17.30
N ALA A 69 11.50 -5.25 18.19
CA ALA A 69 11.02 -6.53 18.71
C ALA A 69 10.09 -7.28 17.73
N ASN A 70 9.66 -6.64 16.62
CA ASN A 70 8.83 -7.31 15.63
C ASN A 70 9.69 -8.35 14.86
N PRO A 71 9.28 -9.62 14.81
CA PRO A 71 10.02 -10.66 14.04
C PRO A 71 10.28 -10.29 12.58
N GLN A 72 9.40 -9.48 11.98
CA GLN A 72 9.56 -8.97 10.62
C GLN A 72 10.87 -8.21 10.43
N ALA A 73 11.34 -7.46 11.45
CA ALA A 73 12.60 -6.72 11.40
C ALA A 73 13.80 -7.65 11.16
N GLN A 74 13.85 -8.76 11.87
CA GLN A 74 14.93 -9.75 11.71
C GLN A 74 14.84 -10.47 10.36
N LEU A 75 13.63 -10.79 9.91
CA LEU A 75 13.42 -11.44 8.61
C LEU A 75 13.86 -10.52 7.47
N LEU A 76 13.47 -9.25 7.48
CA LEU A 76 13.88 -8.29 6.43
C LEU A 76 15.40 -8.06 6.40
N ALA A 77 16.08 -8.17 7.55
CA ALA A 77 17.54 -8.05 7.62
C ALA A 77 18.26 -9.29 7.09
N SER A 78 17.75 -10.49 7.39
CA SER A 78 18.39 -11.76 6.99
C SER A 78 17.98 -12.25 5.59
N GLN A 79 16.75 -11.93 5.18
CA GLN A 79 16.15 -12.30 3.89
C GLN A 79 15.51 -11.06 3.28
N PRO A 80 16.23 -10.34 2.41
CA PRO A 80 15.79 -9.04 1.93
C PRO A 80 14.57 -9.09 1.00
N GLN A 81 14.17 -10.26 0.53
CA GLN A 81 13.00 -10.41 -0.35
C GLN A 81 11.71 -10.50 0.47
N ALA A 82 10.70 -9.73 0.06
CA ALA A 82 9.38 -9.76 0.65
C ALA A 82 8.30 -9.46 -0.41
N LEU A 83 7.05 -9.80 -0.06
CA LEU A 83 5.88 -9.35 -0.76
C LEU A 83 5.18 -8.27 0.08
N VAL A 84 4.91 -7.12 -0.53
CA VAL A 84 4.13 -6.05 0.09
C VAL A 84 2.79 -5.95 -0.63
N SER A 85 1.70 -6.02 0.13
CA SER A 85 0.34 -5.95 -0.41
C SER A 85 -0.42 -4.79 0.21
N PHE A 86 -0.98 -3.96 -0.66
CA PHE A 86 -1.87 -2.86 -0.32
C PHE A 86 -3.29 -3.25 -0.72
N MET A 87 -4.22 -3.11 0.20
CA MET A 87 -5.64 -3.31 -0.06
C MET A 87 -6.36 -1.96 -0.01
N GLY A 88 -6.86 -1.54 -1.15
CA GLY A 88 -7.73 -0.38 -1.27
C GLY A 88 -9.18 -0.69 -0.87
N PRO A 89 -10.13 0.17 -1.24
CA PRO A 89 -11.53 -0.05 -0.95
C PRO A 89 -12.05 -1.33 -1.61
N GLN A 90 -13.00 -1.98 -0.93
CA GLN A 90 -13.59 -3.23 -1.39
C GLN A 90 -15.07 -3.30 -1.04
N ALA A 91 -15.84 -4.01 -1.85
CA ALA A 91 -17.24 -4.24 -1.58
C ALA A 91 -17.77 -5.52 -2.23
N TYR A 92 -18.77 -6.11 -1.60
CA TYR A 92 -19.60 -7.13 -2.23
C TYR A 92 -20.43 -6.50 -3.35
N MET A 93 -20.45 -7.15 -4.50
CA MET A 93 -21.29 -6.78 -5.63
C MET A 93 -22.43 -7.81 -5.78
N SER A 94 -23.64 -7.35 -5.50
CA SER A 94 -24.84 -8.15 -5.69
C SER A 94 -25.13 -8.37 -7.19
N PRO A 95 -25.61 -9.54 -7.60
CA PRO A 95 -26.10 -9.75 -8.96
C PRO A 95 -27.34 -8.92 -9.31
N SER A 96 -28.01 -8.30 -8.33
CA SER A 96 -29.16 -7.40 -8.55
C SER A 96 -28.84 -6.14 -9.36
N VAL A 97 -27.55 -5.79 -9.53
CA VAL A 97 -27.11 -4.68 -10.41
C VAL A 97 -27.29 -5.00 -11.90
N TYR A 98 -27.52 -6.26 -12.24
CA TYR A 98 -27.77 -6.68 -13.62
C TYR A 98 -29.28 -6.83 -13.90
N SER A 99 -29.66 -6.54 -15.12
CA SER A 99 -31.02 -6.84 -15.63
C SER A 99 -31.26 -8.34 -15.85
N GLU A 100 -30.18 -9.08 -16.13
CA GLU A 100 -30.23 -10.52 -16.37
C GLU A 100 -30.21 -11.33 -15.08
N LYS A 101 -31.03 -12.39 -14.99
CA LYS A 101 -31.08 -13.25 -13.79
C LYS A 101 -29.90 -14.23 -13.67
N GLN A 102 -29.26 -14.59 -14.79
CA GLN A 102 -28.15 -15.55 -14.80
C GLN A 102 -26.82 -14.86 -14.50
N ARG A 103 -26.67 -14.35 -13.28
CA ARG A 103 -25.48 -13.68 -12.78
C ARG A 103 -25.11 -14.20 -11.39
N VAL A 104 -23.86 -14.12 -11.07
CA VAL A 104 -23.32 -14.53 -9.77
C VAL A 104 -22.79 -13.32 -9.00
N PRO A 105 -22.85 -13.36 -7.66
CA PRO A 105 -22.21 -12.33 -6.84
C PRO A 105 -20.69 -12.37 -6.98
N THR A 106 -20.05 -11.24 -6.71
CA THR A 106 -18.60 -11.14 -6.65
C THR A 106 -18.16 -10.07 -5.66
N TRP A 107 -16.84 -9.96 -5.46
CA TRP A 107 -16.22 -8.83 -4.77
C TRP A 107 -15.57 -7.92 -5.80
N THR A 108 -15.71 -6.61 -5.59
CA THR A 108 -14.97 -5.56 -6.28
C THR A 108 -13.94 -5.00 -5.31
N TYR A 109 -12.77 -4.66 -5.81
CA TYR A 109 -11.69 -4.16 -4.96
C TYR A 109 -10.58 -3.51 -5.79
N LEU A 110 -9.77 -2.72 -5.11
CA LEU A 110 -8.50 -2.22 -5.61
C LEU A 110 -7.38 -2.87 -4.80
N ALA A 111 -6.32 -3.32 -5.44
CA ALA A 111 -5.19 -3.90 -4.75
C ALA A 111 -3.88 -3.67 -5.52
N VAL A 112 -2.81 -3.44 -4.77
CA VAL A 112 -1.45 -3.40 -5.32
C VAL A 112 -0.61 -4.46 -4.62
N GLN A 113 0.18 -5.22 -5.40
CA GLN A 113 1.20 -6.11 -4.86
C GLN A 113 2.56 -5.74 -5.45
N ALA A 114 3.54 -5.58 -4.57
CA ALA A 114 4.92 -5.29 -4.91
C ALA A 114 5.82 -6.43 -4.42
N LYS A 115 6.62 -7.04 -5.32
CA LYS A 115 7.79 -7.79 -4.89
C LYS A 115 8.90 -6.80 -4.60
N VAL A 116 9.55 -6.97 -3.47
CA VAL A 116 10.53 -5.99 -3.01
C VAL A 116 11.85 -6.64 -2.61
N ARG A 117 12.89 -5.82 -2.65
CA ARG A 117 14.19 -6.10 -2.03
C ARG A 117 14.48 -5.04 -0.99
N THR A 118 14.70 -5.46 0.24
CA THR A 118 14.83 -4.58 1.42
C THR A 118 16.29 -4.22 1.70
N ARG A 119 16.54 -2.98 2.08
CA ARG A 119 17.75 -2.48 2.71
C ARG A 119 17.39 -1.94 4.09
N ILE A 120 18.10 -2.38 5.11
CA ILE A 120 17.95 -1.85 6.47
C ILE A 120 18.65 -0.50 6.55
N ILE A 121 18.00 0.45 7.20
CA ILE A 121 18.52 1.81 7.45
C ILE A 121 19.02 1.87 8.90
N ASP A 122 20.32 1.73 9.08
CA ASP A 122 20.93 1.61 10.40
C ASP A 122 21.41 2.93 11.02
N PRO A 123 21.98 3.92 10.29
CA PRO A 123 22.40 5.17 10.88
C PRO A 123 21.26 5.90 11.57
N HIS A 124 21.53 6.42 12.78
CA HIS A 124 20.55 7.14 13.60
C HIS A 124 19.95 8.35 12.86
N GLU A 125 20.79 9.09 12.15
CA GLU A 125 20.38 10.28 11.39
C GLU A 125 19.45 9.91 10.21
N ASP A 126 19.71 8.78 9.57
CA ASP A 126 18.89 8.29 8.46
C ASP A 126 17.53 7.77 8.93
N ARG A 127 17.48 7.13 10.12
CA ARG A 127 16.21 6.77 10.77
C ARG A 127 15.36 8.01 11.09
N ASP A 128 15.99 9.07 11.62
CA ASP A 128 15.31 10.34 11.87
C ASP A 128 14.84 11.00 10.56
N ARG A 129 15.67 10.95 9.50
CA ARG A 129 15.29 11.43 8.16
C ARG A 129 14.08 10.71 7.62
N LEU A 130 14.04 9.38 7.73
CA LEU A 130 12.90 8.57 7.32
C LEU A 130 11.64 8.96 8.10
N LEU A 131 11.70 9.06 9.44
CA LEU A 131 10.55 9.47 10.25
C LEU A 131 10.03 10.86 9.87
N LYS A 132 10.92 11.80 9.56
CA LYS A 132 10.51 13.14 9.09
C LYS A 132 9.76 13.08 7.76
N CYS A 133 10.15 12.18 6.87
CA CYS A 133 9.40 11.94 5.63
C CYS A 133 7.98 11.41 5.94
N LEU A 134 7.87 10.43 6.84
CA LEU A 134 6.57 9.87 7.24
C LEU A 134 5.68 10.91 7.93
N ILE A 135 6.26 11.75 8.78
CA ILE A 135 5.54 12.87 9.43
C ILE A 135 5.03 13.85 8.38
N ALA A 136 5.86 14.19 7.40
CA ALA A 136 5.46 15.13 6.34
C ALA A 136 4.28 14.62 5.51
N ASP A 137 4.19 13.31 5.31
CA ASP A 137 3.10 12.69 4.53
C ASP A 137 1.79 12.59 5.34
N HIS A 138 1.87 12.35 6.66
CA HIS A 138 0.66 12.11 7.47
C HIS A 138 0.22 13.32 8.28
N GLU A 139 1.16 14.04 8.87
CA GLU A 139 0.87 15.13 9.78
C GLU A 139 1.93 16.24 9.69
N PRO A 140 1.93 17.01 8.58
CA PRO A 140 2.93 18.07 8.36
C PRO A 140 3.02 19.06 9.52
N ALA A 141 1.91 19.34 10.21
CA ALA A 141 1.87 20.24 11.38
C ALA A 141 2.73 19.74 12.56
N TYR A 142 2.88 18.42 12.72
CA TYR A 142 3.68 17.81 13.77
C TYR A 142 5.20 17.99 13.55
N ALA A 143 5.65 18.31 12.34
CA ALA A 143 7.06 18.42 12.00
C ALA A 143 7.84 19.44 12.88
N ALA A 144 7.19 20.56 13.26
CA ALA A 144 7.78 21.55 14.15
C ALA A 144 7.96 21.00 15.58
N GLN A 145 6.97 20.28 16.08
CA GLN A 145 7.02 19.65 17.39
C GLN A 145 8.13 18.59 17.45
N TRP A 146 8.20 17.69 16.45
CA TRP A 146 9.27 16.67 16.38
C TRP A 146 10.67 17.29 16.46
N ARG A 147 10.92 18.36 15.69
CA ARG A 147 12.22 19.07 15.70
C ARG A 147 12.55 19.72 17.04
N GLY A 148 11.54 20.10 17.82
CA GLY A 148 11.70 20.72 19.15
C GLY A 148 11.90 19.72 20.30
N LEU A 149 11.69 18.41 20.07
CA LEU A 149 11.84 17.41 21.10
C LEU A 149 13.32 17.21 21.49
N PRO A 150 13.64 17.04 22.79
CA PRO A 150 15.00 16.82 23.23
C PRO A 150 15.55 15.47 22.75
N LYS A 151 16.84 15.39 22.45
CA LYS A 151 17.51 14.16 22.02
C LYS A 151 17.38 13.03 23.05
N SER A 152 17.29 13.34 24.34
CA SER A 152 17.05 12.36 25.41
C SER A 152 15.71 11.62 25.24
N TYR A 153 14.73 12.23 24.56
CA TYR A 153 13.46 11.60 24.22
C TYR A 153 13.51 10.91 22.86
N THR A 154 13.98 11.58 21.81
CA THR A 154 13.92 11.07 20.43
C THR A 154 14.90 9.91 20.20
N SER A 155 16.10 9.91 20.82
CA SER A 155 17.09 8.85 20.60
C SER A 155 16.63 7.47 21.07
N PRO A 156 16.03 7.27 22.25
CA PRO A 156 15.44 5.97 22.62
C PRO A 156 14.35 5.53 21.68
N MET A 157 13.49 6.44 21.18
CA MET A 157 12.44 6.12 20.21
C MET A 157 13.03 5.60 18.89
N LEU A 158 14.01 6.29 18.34
CA LEU A 158 14.73 5.88 17.12
C LEU A 158 15.50 4.57 17.30
N ASN A 159 16.01 4.28 18.48
CA ASN A 159 16.68 3.02 18.80
C ASN A 159 15.69 1.84 18.95
N GLY A 160 14.45 2.13 19.31
CA GLY A 160 13.38 1.15 19.47
C GLY A 160 12.81 0.63 18.13
N ILE A 161 13.19 1.22 16.99
CA ILE A 161 12.70 0.83 15.67
C ILE A 161 13.81 0.26 14.79
N VAL A 162 13.40 -0.47 13.76
CA VAL A 162 14.18 -0.82 12.58
C VAL A 162 13.53 -0.14 11.38
N ALA A 163 14.27 0.77 10.76
CA ALA A 163 13.86 1.45 9.54
C ALA A 163 14.37 0.72 8.32
N PHE A 164 13.63 0.78 7.22
CA PHE A 164 13.99 0.10 5.99
C PHE A 164 13.53 0.86 4.75
N GLU A 165 14.27 0.65 3.67
CA GLU A 165 13.92 1.01 2.31
C GLU A 165 13.74 -0.28 1.50
N MET A 166 12.72 -0.33 0.66
CA MET A 166 12.41 -1.49 -0.18
C MET A 166 12.36 -1.07 -1.64
N GLN A 167 13.26 -1.61 -2.45
CA GLN A 167 13.21 -1.53 -3.90
C GLN A 167 12.02 -2.33 -4.42
N ILE A 168 11.14 -1.72 -5.20
CA ILE A 168 10.08 -2.46 -5.91
C ILE A 168 10.69 -3.08 -7.15
N THR A 169 10.72 -4.41 -7.21
CA THR A 169 11.28 -5.18 -8.34
C THR A 169 10.22 -5.69 -9.32
N ASP A 170 8.98 -5.79 -8.88
CA ASP A 170 7.80 -6.14 -9.68
C ASP A 170 6.57 -5.50 -9.04
N LEU A 171 5.74 -4.85 -9.84
CA LEU A 171 4.55 -4.14 -9.38
C LEU A 171 3.33 -4.62 -10.16
N GLN A 172 2.32 -5.06 -9.44
CA GLN A 172 1.05 -5.51 -10.01
C GLN A 172 -0.09 -4.70 -9.38
N CYS A 173 -0.96 -4.15 -10.23
CA CYS A 173 -2.12 -3.39 -9.81
C CYS A 173 -3.40 -4.02 -10.35
N ALA A 174 -4.30 -4.39 -9.45
CA ALA A 174 -5.63 -4.87 -9.77
C ALA A 174 -6.67 -3.80 -9.48
N VAL A 175 -7.43 -3.43 -10.49
CA VAL A 175 -8.64 -2.61 -10.38
C VAL A 175 -9.80 -3.47 -10.83
N LYS A 176 -10.48 -4.11 -9.88
CA LYS A 176 -11.61 -4.99 -10.18
C LYS A 176 -12.92 -4.25 -9.91
N LEU A 177 -13.39 -3.52 -10.89
CA LEU A 177 -14.62 -2.70 -10.86
C LEU A 177 -15.63 -3.10 -11.93
N ASN A 178 -15.58 -4.37 -12.38
CA ASN A 178 -16.51 -4.89 -13.38
C ASN A 178 -16.43 -4.18 -14.75
N GLN A 179 -15.22 -3.72 -15.14
CA GLN A 179 -14.99 -2.90 -16.34
C GLN A 179 -15.48 -3.53 -17.65
N HIS A 180 -15.50 -4.87 -17.71
CA HIS A 180 -15.97 -5.64 -18.87
C HIS A 180 -17.51 -5.74 -18.96
N ARG A 181 -18.25 -5.03 -18.07
CA ARG A 181 -19.71 -5.05 -17.97
C ARG A 181 -20.27 -3.64 -17.81
N PRO A 182 -20.12 -2.77 -18.83
CA PRO A 182 -20.54 -1.37 -18.74
C PRO A 182 -22.03 -1.20 -18.47
N GLU A 183 -22.85 -2.16 -18.88
CA GLU A 183 -24.29 -2.16 -18.64
C GLU A 183 -24.68 -2.18 -17.15
N ALA A 184 -23.78 -2.64 -16.28
CA ALA A 184 -24.00 -2.70 -14.83
C ALA A 184 -23.46 -1.47 -14.08
N HIS A 185 -22.64 -0.64 -14.71
CA HIS A 185 -21.88 0.40 -13.99
C HIS A 185 -22.79 1.40 -13.30
N ALA A 186 -23.85 1.90 -13.95
CA ALA A 186 -24.76 2.88 -13.36
C ALA A 186 -25.47 2.32 -12.11
N ALA A 187 -25.98 1.10 -12.19
CA ALA A 187 -26.66 0.45 -11.05
C ALA A 187 -25.66 0.12 -9.92
N MET A 188 -24.46 -0.34 -10.26
CA MET A 188 -23.39 -0.62 -9.30
C MET A 188 -22.95 0.65 -8.57
N HIS A 189 -22.72 1.74 -9.30
CA HIS A 189 -22.36 3.04 -8.72
C HIS A 189 -23.45 3.55 -7.79
N ALA A 190 -24.73 3.52 -8.21
CA ALA A 190 -25.86 3.97 -7.39
C ALA A 190 -25.97 3.17 -6.08
N ALA A 191 -25.77 1.84 -6.14
CA ALA A 191 -25.77 0.98 -4.96
C ALA A 191 -24.59 1.29 -4.03
N TYR A 192 -23.40 1.52 -4.57
CA TYR A 192 -22.21 1.83 -3.78
C TYR A 192 -22.27 3.22 -3.16
N ALA A 193 -22.79 4.23 -3.85
CA ALA A 193 -22.95 5.58 -3.33
C ALA A 193 -23.85 5.65 -2.10
N GLN A 194 -24.77 4.71 -1.95
CA GLN A 194 -25.66 4.57 -0.78
C GLN A 194 -25.13 3.62 0.29
N GLY A 195 -23.98 3.01 0.07
CA GLY A 195 -23.36 2.05 0.98
C GLY A 195 -22.62 2.70 2.15
N THR A 196 -21.85 1.87 2.84
CA THR A 196 -20.90 2.31 3.88
C THR A 196 -19.65 2.93 3.24
N GLU A 197 -18.66 3.33 4.05
CA GLU A 197 -17.45 4.02 3.61
C GLU A 197 -16.70 3.31 2.46
N GLN A 198 -16.52 2.01 2.55
CA GLN A 198 -15.78 1.24 1.54
C GLN A 198 -16.46 1.22 0.17
N PRO A 199 -17.77 0.87 0.04
CA PRO A 199 -18.51 1.03 -1.19
C PRO A 199 -18.52 2.46 -1.73
N GLN A 200 -18.72 3.48 -0.87
CA GLN A 200 -18.69 4.88 -1.30
C GLN A 200 -17.32 5.27 -1.89
N ALA A 201 -16.22 4.77 -1.31
CA ALA A 201 -14.90 4.97 -1.88
C ALA A 201 -14.78 4.34 -3.28
N LEU A 202 -15.33 3.13 -3.48
CA LEU A 202 -15.37 2.52 -4.81
C LEU A 202 -16.23 3.31 -5.80
N ALA A 203 -17.35 3.90 -5.36
CA ALA A 203 -18.16 4.76 -6.23
C ALA A 203 -17.36 5.97 -6.73
N ARG A 204 -16.58 6.63 -5.85
CA ARG A 204 -15.68 7.70 -6.25
C ARG A 204 -14.61 7.23 -7.24
N TRP A 205 -13.99 6.06 -6.99
CA TRP A 205 -13.04 5.48 -7.92
C TRP A 205 -13.65 5.15 -9.29
N MET A 206 -14.91 4.72 -9.34
CA MET A 206 -15.63 4.50 -10.62
C MET A 206 -15.79 5.80 -11.42
N GLN A 207 -16.07 6.92 -10.76
CA GLN A 207 -16.13 8.24 -11.40
C GLN A 207 -14.75 8.69 -11.88
N ASP A 208 -13.73 8.63 -11.01
CA ASP A 208 -12.35 9.05 -11.31
C ASP A 208 -11.76 8.27 -12.50
N LEU A 209 -12.17 7.02 -12.68
CA LEU A 209 -11.74 6.16 -13.79
C LEU A 209 -12.65 6.27 -15.02
N GLY A 210 -13.65 7.15 -15.00
CA GLY A 210 -14.57 7.36 -16.14
C GLY A 210 -15.48 6.18 -16.46
N LEU A 211 -15.74 5.29 -15.48
CA LEU A 211 -16.69 4.18 -15.65
C LEU A 211 -18.15 4.64 -15.57
N VAL A 212 -18.39 5.78 -14.97
CA VAL A 212 -19.68 6.48 -14.85
C VAL A 212 -19.45 7.98 -15.02
N PRO A 213 -20.48 8.76 -15.43
CA PRO A 213 -20.38 10.21 -15.53
C PRO A 213 -19.99 10.90 -14.21
#